data_cfab53056d9b1fa25411106781314dfa
#
_entry.id   cfab53056d9b1fa25411106781314dfa
#
_cell.length_a   1.000
_cell.length_b   1.000
_cell.length_c   1.000
_cell.angle_alpha   90.00
_cell.angle_beta   90.00
_cell.angle_gamma   90.00
#
_symmetry.space_group_name_H-M   'P 1'
#
loop_
_entity.id
_entity.type
_entity.pdbx_description
1 polymer ?
#
loop_
_entity_poly.entity_id
_entity_poly.type
_entity_poly.pdbx_seq_one_letter_code
_entity_poly.pdbx_strand_id
1 'polypeptide(L)'
;MQVDQIRDEFEALETAIAAGPIVPDVTAVEIRAYLESRFDFRQAMPLDEVIADVEQMLRKWQVQVTHPRYFGLYNPSVTLASVVADTLVAMYNSQLANWRTSPGANEMERHTLAWLANKFGLPADSIATFTS
;
A
#
# COMPACT_ATOMS: atom_id res chain seq x y z
N MET A 1 -17.15 5.63 1.06
CA MET A 1 -15.76 6.08 0.79
C MET A 1 -15.84 7.19 -0.24
N GLN A 2 -15.38 8.39 0.09
CA GLN A 2 -15.34 9.51 -0.84
C GLN A 2 -13.94 9.55 -1.49
N VAL A 3 -13.87 9.30 -2.79
CA VAL A 3 -12.60 9.22 -3.53
C VAL A 3 -11.84 10.54 -3.51
N ASP A 4 -12.56 11.67 -3.47
CA ASP A 4 -11.94 12.99 -3.43
C ASP A 4 -11.14 13.23 -2.13
N GLN A 5 -11.66 12.78 -0.97
CA GLN A 5 -10.87 12.86 0.27
C GLN A 5 -9.57 12.04 0.20
N ILE A 6 -9.65 10.83 -0.37
CA ILE A 6 -8.45 9.99 -0.54
C ILE A 6 -7.47 10.66 -1.50
N ARG A 7 -7.97 11.32 -2.55
CA ARG A 7 -7.14 12.06 -3.50
C ARG A 7 -6.40 13.20 -2.82
N ASP A 8 -7.10 14.02 -2.05
CA ASP A 8 -6.53 15.19 -1.36
C ASP A 8 -5.42 14.76 -0.39
N GLU A 9 -5.65 13.71 0.40
CA GLU A 9 -4.65 13.13 1.30
C GLU A 9 -3.45 12.54 0.56
N PHE A 10 -3.70 11.84 -0.55
CA PHE A 10 -2.66 11.26 -1.39
C PHE A 10 -1.77 12.34 -2.00
N GLU A 11 -2.33 13.39 -2.59
CA GLU A 11 -1.60 14.51 -3.18
C GLU A 11 -0.81 15.31 -2.13
N ALA A 12 -1.37 15.49 -0.93
CA ALA A 12 -0.68 16.11 0.19
C ALA A 12 0.53 15.28 0.64
N LEU A 13 0.38 13.94 0.68
CA LEU A 13 1.46 13.03 1.02
C LEU A 13 2.57 13.05 -0.05
N GLU A 14 2.23 12.97 -1.33
CA GLU A 14 3.21 13.07 -2.43
C GLU A 14 4.02 14.36 -2.36
N THR A 15 3.33 15.47 -2.10
CA THR A 15 3.97 16.79 -1.93
C THR A 15 4.95 16.80 -0.74
N ALA A 16 4.53 16.24 0.39
CA ALA A 16 5.36 16.17 1.59
C ALA A 16 6.59 15.26 1.40
N ILE A 17 6.42 14.12 0.72
CA ILE A 17 7.53 13.21 0.37
C ILE A 17 8.51 13.91 -0.56
N ALA A 18 8.05 14.57 -1.61
CA ALA A 18 8.91 15.27 -2.58
C ALA A 18 9.73 16.40 -1.98
N ALA A 19 9.23 17.04 -0.92
CA ALA A 19 9.91 18.12 -0.19
C ALA A 19 10.87 17.61 0.92
N GLY A 20 10.73 16.35 1.33
CA GLY A 20 11.46 15.74 2.45
C GLY A 20 12.78 15.07 2.08
N PRO A 21 13.46 14.46 3.06
CA PRO A 21 14.63 13.63 2.81
C PRO A 21 14.22 12.27 2.21
N ILE A 22 15.11 11.71 1.36
CA ILE A 22 14.90 10.37 0.77
C ILE A 22 15.22 9.29 1.78
N VAL A 23 16.31 9.47 2.52
CA VAL A 23 16.82 8.50 3.51
C VAL A 23 16.69 9.10 4.89
N PRO A 24 16.17 8.38 5.87
CA PRO A 24 16.05 8.88 7.23
C PRO A 24 17.41 8.94 7.92
N ASP A 25 17.59 9.95 8.76
CA ASP A 25 18.72 10.04 9.69
C ASP A 25 18.24 9.56 11.07
N VAL A 26 18.27 8.26 11.28
CA VAL A 26 17.79 7.63 12.51
C VAL A 26 18.47 6.28 12.72
N THR A 27 18.69 5.91 13.97
CA THR A 27 19.22 4.61 14.37
C THR A 27 18.13 3.65 14.82
N ALA A 28 18.39 2.35 14.72
CA ALA A 28 17.46 1.33 15.23
C ALA A 28 17.25 1.44 16.76
N VAL A 29 18.21 1.99 17.48
CA VAL A 29 18.10 2.22 18.94
C VAL A 29 17.08 3.30 19.23
N GLU A 30 17.12 4.41 18.50
CA GLU A 30 16.17 5.51 18.66
C GLU A 30 14.74 5.07 18.33
N ILE A 31 14.55 4.33 17.23
CA ILE A 31 13.23 3.80 16.87
C ILE A 31 12.68 2.88 17.97
N ARG A 32 13.50 1.96 18.46
CA ARG A 32 13.09 1.04 19.54
C ARG A 32 12.73 1.79 20.82
N ALA A 33 13.57 2.73 21.25
CA ALA A 33 13.31 3.52 22.45
C ALA A 33 11.98 4.29 22.35
N TYR A 34 11.68 4.86 21.18
CA TYR A 34 10.38 5.50 20.94
C TYR A 34 9.23 4.51 21.04
N LEU A 35 9.29 3.37 20.35
CA LEU A 35 8.24 2.34 20.36
C LEU A 35 7.97 1.82 21.78
N GLU A 36 9.03 1.52 22.55
CA GLU A 36 8.94 1.06 23.93
C GLU A 36 8.32 2.12 24.86
N SER A 37 8.61 3.38 24.65
CA SER A 37 8.06 4.47 25.47
C SER A 37 6.61 4.83 25.11
N ARG A 38 6.23 4.65 23.84
CA ARG A 38 4.93 5.10 23.33
C ARG A 38 3.85 4.03 23.36
N PHE A 39 4.21 2.76 23.13
CA PHE A 39 3.24 1.67 22.97
C PHE A 39 3.38 0.64 24.10
N ASP A 40 2.47 0.71 25.08
CA ASP A 40 2.29 -0.34 26.08
C ASP A 40 1.11 -1.23 25.66
N PHE A 41 1.39 -2.38 25.06
CA PHE A 41 0.37 -3.33 24.58
C PHE A 41 -0.59 -3.87 25.65
N ARG A 42 -0.42 -3.48 26.91
CA ARG A 42 -1.35 -3.77 28.00
C ARG A 42 -2.48 -2.77 28.11
N GLN A 43 -2.38 -1.63 27.43
CA GLN A 43 -3.38 -0.58 27.43
C GLN A 43 -3.83 -0.27 26.00
N ALA A 44 -5.15 -0.13 25.83
CA ALA A 44 -5.72 0.30 24.56
C ALA A 44 -5.43 1.80 24.32
N MET A 45 -5.14 2.15 23.10
CA MET A 45 -5.00 3.54 22.65
C MET A 45 -6.13 3.91 21.70
N PRO A 46 -6.56 5.18 21.65
CA PRO A 46 -7.46 5.67 20.63
C PRO A 46 -6.88 5.46 19.23
N LEU A 47 -7.72 5.03 18.28
CA LEU A 47 -7.27 4.69 16.94
C LEU A 47 -6.65 5.87 16.20
N ASP A 48 -7.20 7.06 16.35
CA ASP A 48 -6.69 8.30 15.76
C ASP A 48 -5.29 8.66 16.25
N GLU A 49 -4.99 8.43 17.53
CA GLU A 49 -3.64 8.60 18.06
C GLU A 49 -2.66 7.59 17.46
N VAL A 50 -3.07 6.33 17.34
CA VAL A 50 -2.23 5.29 16.72
C VAL A 50 -1.94 5.62 15.25
N ILE A 51 -2.96 6.07 14.51
CA ILE A 51 -2.79 6.49 13.10
C ILE A 51 -1.78 7.64 13.01
N ALA A 52 -1.93 8.68 13.83
CA ALA A 52 -1.02 9.84 13.82
C ALA A 52 0.43 9.43 14.14
N ASP A 53 0.64 8.55 15.13
CA ASP A 53 1.96 8.03 15.48
C ASP A 53 2.57 7.22 14.32
N VAL A 54 1.79 6.33 13.70
CA VAL A 54 2.25 5.50 12.56
C VAL A 54 2.60 6.39 11.36
N GLU A 55 1.76 7.36 11.01
CA GLU A 55 2.07 8.30 9.92
C GLU A 55 3.35 9.07 10.19
N GLN A 56 3.55 9.56 11.41
CA GLN A 56 4.76 10.25 11.78
C GLN A 56 6.01 9.36 11.64
N MET A 57 5.93 8.10 12.06
CA MET A 57 7.02 7.13 11.91
C MET A 57 7.33 6.85 10.45
N LEU A 58 6.30 6.62 9.62
CA LEU A 58 6.46 6.36 8.19
C LEU A 58 7.04 7.58 7.45
N ARG A 59 6.68 8.79 7.83
CA ARG A 59 7.25 10.02 7.25
C ARG A 59 8.71 10.25 7.64
N LYS A 60 9.08 9.93 8.88
CA LYS A 60 10.40 10.24 9.44
C LYS A 60 11.43 9.14 9.27
N TRP A 61 11.02 7.88 9.35
CA TRP A 61 11.94 6.77 9.61
C TRP A 61 11.97 5.69 8.54
N GLN A 62 11.34 5.90 7.40
CA GLN A 62 11.50 4.99 6.27
C GLN A 62 12.20 5.68 5.09
N VAL A 63 12.82 4.88 4.24
CA VAL A 63 13.30 5.35 2.94
C VAL A 63 12.09 5.68 2.07
N GLN A 64 12.02 6.90 1.55
CA GLN A 64 10.90 7.36 0.73
C GLN A 64 11.09 6.88 -0.71
N VAL A 65 10.71 5.64 -0.98
CA VAL A 65 10.91 4.98 -2.28
C VAL A 65 10.09 5.60 -3.43
N THR A 66 9.03 6.35 -3.09
CA THR A 66 8.21 7.10 -4.05
C THR A 66 8.73 8.53 -4.29
N HIS A 67 9.82 8.94 -3.62
CA HIS A 67 10.41 10.26 -3.82
C HIS A 67 10.90 10.41 -5.27
N PRO A 68 10.63 11.55 -5.96
CA PRO A 68 11.00 11.76 -7.39
C PRO A 68 12.48 11.59 -7.71
N ARG A 69 13.37 11.71 -6.72
CA ARG A 69 14.82 11.53 -6.86
C ARG A 69 15.34 10.20 -6.28
N TYR A 70 14.45 9.26 -5.98
CA TYR A 70 14.85 7.93 -5.55
C TYR A 70 15.11 7.03 -6.76
N PHE A 71 16.32 6.51 -6.87
CA PHE A 71 16.77 5.65 -7.99
C PHE A 71 17.28 4.28 -7.47
N GLY A 72 16.85 3.87 -6.31
CA GLY A 72 17.33 2.64 -5.66
C GLY A 72 16.73 1.37 -6.26
N LEU A 73 15.60 0.94 -5.81
CA LEU A 73 14.91 -0.27 -6.25
C LEU A 73 13.97 0.02 -7.42
N TYR A 74 13.55 -1.03 -8.14
CA TYR A 74 12.53 -0.92 -9.21
C TYR A 74 11.10 -0.85 -8.67
N ASN A 75 10.90 -0.15 -7.56
CA ASN A 75 9.57 0.04 -6.99
C ASN A 75 8.75 0.97 -7.90
N PRO A 76 7.58 0.54 -8.37
CA PRO A 76 6.68 1.43 -9.09
C PRO A 76 6.17 2.53 -8.16
N SER A 77 5.86 3.70 -8.71
CA SER A 77 5.16 4.73 -7.97
C SER A 77 3.75 4.25 -7.62
N VAL A 78 3.30 4.62 -6.43
CA VAL A 78 1.92 4.40 -5.99
C VAL A 78 0.98 5.26 -6.85
N THR A 79 -0.21 4.77 -7.14
CA THR A 79 -1.25 5.53 -7.83
C THR A 79 -2.51 5.63 -6.96
N LEU A 80 -3.31 6.67 -7.17
CA LEU A 80 -4.60 6.78 -6.47
C LEU A 80 -5.46 5.53 -6.69
N ALA A 81 -5.43 4.94 -7.88
CA ALA A 81 -6.18 3.72 -8.18
C ALA A 81 -5.73 2.53 -7.33
N SER A 82 -4.42 2.36 -7.11
CA SER A 82 -3.91 1.29 -6.25
C SER A 82 -4.29 1.50 -4.78
N VAL A 83 -4.22 2.74 -4.27
CA VAL A 83 -4.64 3.06 -2.90
C VAL A 83 -6.12 2.73 -2.68
N VAL A 84 -6.99 3.12 -3.62
CA VAL A 84 -8.42 2.79 -3.56
C VAL A 84 -8.65 1.28 -3.65
N ALA A 85 -7.93 0.58 -4.53
CA ALA A 85 -8.04 -0.88 -4.67
C ALA A 85 -7.63 -1.60 -3.39
N ASP A 86 -6.49 -1.25 -2.79
CA ASP A 86 -6.01 -1.84 -1.54
C ASP A 86 -6.96 -1.56 -0.37
N THR A 87 -7.55 -0.36 -0.32
CA THR A 87 -8.58 -0.02 0.66
C THR A 87 -9.80 -0.95 0.51
N LEU A 88 -10.27 -1.19 -0.72
CA LEU A 88 -11.37 -2.13 -0.97
C LEU A 88 -10.99 -3.57 -0.59
N VAL A 89 -9.79 -4.01 -0.94
CA VAL A 89 -9.29 -5.34 -0.55
C VAL A 89 -9.29 -5.50 0.97
N ALA A 90 -8.79 -4.50 1.72
CA ALA A 90 -8.78 -4.53 3.17
C ALA A 90 -10.20 -4.54 3.77
N MET A 91 -11.13 -3.77 3.20
CA MET A 91 -12.53 -3.69 3.69
C MET A 91 -13.31 -4.98 3.44
N TYR A 92 -13.17 -5.60 2.27
CA TYR A 92 -13.91 -6.81 1.91
C TYR A 92 -13.20 -8.10 2.30
N ASN A 93 -11.89 -8.05 2.51
CA ASN A 93 -11.05 -9.19 2.91
C ASN A 93 -11.35 -10.47 2.10
N SER A 94 -11.43 -10.33 0.78
CA SER A 94 -11.82 -11.42 -0.12
C SER A 94 -10.78 -12.53 -0.15
N GLN A 95 -11.25 -13.79 -0.02
CA GLN A 95 -10.41 -14.99 -0.07
C GLN A 95 -10.40 -15.59 -1.48
N LEU A 96 -9.31 -15.39 -2.24
CA LEU A 96 -9.20 -15.88 -3.61
C LEU A 96 -8.79 -17.37 -3.72
N ALA A 97 -8.73 -18.10 -2.60
CA ALA A 97 -8.32 -19.50 -2.58
C ALA A 97 -9.16 -20.42 -3.49
N ASN A 98 -10.44 -20.11 -3.68
CA ASN A 98 -11.30 -20.80 -4.63
C ASN A 98 -12.51 -19.95 -5.02
N TRP A 99 -13.13 -20.31 -6.13
CA TRP A 99 -14.28 -19.59 -6.68
C TRP A 99 -15.48 -19.50 -5.72
N ARG A 100 -15.70 -20.50 -4.87
CA ARG A 100 -16.86 -20.51 -3.94
C ARG A 100 -16.74 -19.48 -2.83
N THR A 101 -15.52 -19.16 -2.40
CA THR A 101 -15.26 -18.20 -1.33
C THR A 101 -15.27 -16.76 -1.83
N SER A 102 -14.90 -16.52 -3.08
CA SER A 102 -14.83 -15.18 -3.67
C SER A 102 -15.12 -15.20 -5.17
N PRO A 103 -16.37 -15.50 -5.58
CA PRO A 103 -16.68 -15.63 -7.00
C PRO A 103 -16.39 -14.35 -7.80
N GLY A 104 -16.77 -13.19 -7.28
CA GLY A 104 -16.53 -11.90 -7.94
C GLY A 104 -15.05 -11.59 -8.14
N ALA A 105 -14.25 -11.73 -7.08
CA ALA A 105 -12.81 -11.44 -7.14
C ALA A 105 -12.08 -12.43 -8.08
N ASN A 106 -12.42 -13.72 -8.04
CA ASN A 106 -11.85 -14.71 -8.96
C ASN A 106 -12.19 -14.40 -10.43
N GLU A 107 -13.42 -13.99 -10.73
CA GLU A 107 -13.78 -13.62 -12.11
C GLU A 107 -13.14 -12.32 -12.56
N MET A 108 -12.96 -11.34 -11.68
CA MET A 108 -12.17 -10.13 -11.97
C MET A 108 -10.72 -10.46 -12.32
N GLU A 109 -10.07 -11.33 -11.53
CA GLU A 109 -8.70 -11.79 -11.82
C GLU A 109 -8.64 -12.47 -13.19
N ARG A 110 -9.51 -13.45 -13.46
CA ARG A 110 -9.56 -14.16 -14.73
C ARG A 110 -9.76 -13.24 -15.93
N HIS A 111 -10.68 -12.29 -15.81
CA HIS A 111 -10.96 -11.31 -16.87
C HIS A 111 -9.74 -10.43 -17.15
N THR A 112 -9.10 -9.94 -16.09
CA THR A 112 -7.90 -9.09 -16.22
C THR A 112 -6.74 -9.86 -16.84
N LEU A 113 -6.50 -11.09 -16.41
CA LEU A 113 -5.44 -11.95 -16.93
C LEU A 113 -5.68 -12.32 -18.40
N ALA A 114 -6.93 -12.61 -18.79
CA ALA A 114 -7.28 -12.87 -20.17
C ALA A 114 -7.01 -11.64 -21.08
N TRP A 115 -7.34 -10.45 -20.59
CA TRP A 115 -7.03 -9.21 -21.30
C TRP A 115 -5.51 -9.00 -21.46
N LEU A 116 -4.72 -9.23 -20.40
CA LEU A 116 -3.26 -9.14 -20.44
C LEU A 116 -2.68 -10.17 -21.40
N ALA A 117 -3.10 -11.44 -21.31
CA ALA A 117 -2.66 -12.50 -22.23
C ALA A 117 -2.87 -12.12 -23.70
N ASN A 118 -4.04 -11.57 -24.02
CA ASN A 118 -4.33 -11.07 -25.36
C ASN A 118 -3.38 -9.94 -25.79
N LYS A 119 -3.06 -9.00 -24.89
CA LYS A 119 -2.11 -7.91 -25.16
C LYS A 119 -0.68 -8.38 -25.44
N PHE A 120 -0.28 -9.48 -24.80
CA PHE A 120 1.03 -10.11 -25.02
C PHE A 120 1.03 -11.15 -26.17
N GLY A 121 -0.08 -11.32 -26.87
CA GLY A 121 -0.20 -12.29 -27.97
C GLY A 121 -0.13 -13.75 -27.52
N LEU A 122 -0.49 -14.04 -26.26
CA LEU A 122 -0.54 -15.41 -25.75
C LEU A 122 -1.79 -16.14 -26.27
N PRO A 123 -1.76 -17.48 -26.39
CA PRO A 123 -2.93 -18.29 -26.78
C PRO A 123 -4.15 -18.00 -25.89
N ALA A 124 -5.35 -18.09 -26.47
CA ALA A 124 -6.60 -17.77 -25.76
C ALA A 124 -6.93 -18.72 -24.60
N ASP A 125 -6.34 -19.91 -24.61
CA ASP A 125 -6.45 -20.93 -23.55
C ASP A 125 -5.34 -20.85 -22.50
N SER A 126 -4.51 -19.81 -22.51
CA SER A 126 -3.47 -19.59 -21.52
C SER A 126 -4.05 -19.44 -20.11
N ILE A 127 -3.48 -20.16 -19.15
CA ILE A 127 -3.82 -20.06 -17.74
C ILE A 127 -2.76 -19.21 -17.05
N ALA A 128 -3.22 -18.28 -16.24
CA ALA A 128 -2.34 -17.38 -15.49
C ALA A 128 -2.92 -17.07 -14.10
N THR A 129 -2.08 -16.58 -13.22
CA THR A 129 -2.47 -16.04 -11.91
C THR A 129 -1.54 -14.89 -11.55
N PHE A 130 -2.00 -13.95 -10.76
CA PHE A 130 -1.12 -12.97 -10.14
C PHE A 130 -0.33 -13.62 -9.01
N THR A 131 0.95 -13.28 -8.92
CA THR A 131 1.83 -13.68 -7.83
C THR A 131 2.29 -12.43 -7.08
N SER A 132 2.49 -12.58 -5.77
CA SER A 132 3.09 -11.55 -4.91
C SER A 132 4.61 -11.52 -5.03
#